data_e620ca62fdb28a4f004d5c6ca9025516
#
_entry.id   e620ca62fdb28a4f004d5c6ca9025516
#
_cell.length_a   1.000
_cell.length_b   1.000
_cell.length_c   1.000
_cell.angle_alpha   90.00
_cell.angle_beta   90.00
_cell.angle_gamma   90.00
#
_symmetry.space_group_name_H-M   'P 1'
#
loop_
_entity.id
_entity.type
_entity.pdbx_description
1 polymer ?
#
loop_
_entity_poly.entity_id
_entity_poly.type
_entity_poly.pdbx_seq_one_letter_code
_entity_poly.pdbx_strand_id
1 'polypeptide(L)' 'MYLKKLIENSLITIDYDCNGSLKTIKGRVSKLSINEQVLSLINEKQESLSIRLSGIRKIH' A
#
# COMPACT_ATOMS: atom_id res chain seq x y z
N MET A 1 8.32 2.76 11.49
CA MET A 1 7.88 2.24 10.19
C MET A 1 9.08 1.86 9.34
N TYR A 2 9.04 0.69 8.79
CA TYR A 2 10.15 0.21 7.96
C TYR A 2 9.84 0.46 6.49
N LEU A 3 10.38 1.54 5.99
CA LEU A 3 10.17 1.89 4.58
C LEU A 3 10.73 0.85 3.64
N LYS A 4 11.64 0.02 4.11
CA LYS A 4 12.19 -1.05 3.28
C LYS A 4 11.13 -1.98 2.73
N LYS A 5 10.06 -2.20 3.50
CA LYS A 5 8.96 -3.05 3.02
C LYS A 5 8.13 -2.37 1.94
N LEU A 6 8.23 -1.06 1.84
CA LEU A 6 7.48 -0.28 0.86
C LEU A 6 8.31 0.06 -0.37
N ILE A 7 9.57 -0.34 -0.38
CA ILE A 7 10.46 -0.08 -1.49
C ILE A 7 10.59 -1.36 -2.30
N GLU A 8 10.69 -1.19 -3.61
CA GLU A 8 10.90 -2.30 -4.53
C GLU A 8 9.66 -3.15 -4.73
N ASN A 9 9.79 -4.14 -5.60
CA ASN A 9 8.71 -5.03 -6.03
C ASN A 9 8.41 -6.10 -5.00
N SER A 10 8.28 -5.71 -3.75
CA SER A 10 7.98 -6.66 -2.68
C SER A 10 6.49 -6.89 -2.56
N LEU A 11 6.11 -8.14 -2.42
CA LEU A 11 4.72 -8.49 -2.17
C LEU A 11 4.41 -8.24 -0.71
N ILE A 12 3.45 -7.39 -0.44
CA ILE A 12 3.08 -7.06 0.93
C ILE A 12 1.58 -7.10 1.11
N THR A 13 1.17 -7.20 2.37
CA THR A 13 -0.24 -7.14 2.75
C THR A 13 -0.42 -5.91 3.62
N ILE A 14 -1.42 -5.10 3.29
CA ILE A 14 -1.67 -3.83 3.97
C ILE A 14 -3.11 -3.78 4.45
N ASP A 15 -3.27 -3.36 5.71
CA ASP A 15 -4.58 -3.02 6.25
C ASP A 15 -4.72 -1.51 6.18
N TYR A 16 -5.79 -1.03 5.57
CA TYR A 16 -6.00 0.40 5.41
C TYR A 16 -7.46 0.77 5.63
N ASP A 17 -7.66 2.04 5.98
CA ASP A 17 -8.99 2.60 6.17
C ASP A 17 -9.59 3.01 4.85
N CYS A 18 -10.82 2.58 4.62
CA CYS A 18 -11.57 2.96 3.44
C CYS A 18 -12.98 3.35 3.86
N ASN A 19 -13.27 4.65 3.90
CA ASN A 19 -14.58 5.18 4.27
C ASN A 19 -15.09 4.63 5.61
N GLY A 20 -14.20 4.59 6.61
CA GLY A 20 -14.58 4.10 7.92
C GLY A 20 -14.54 2.61 8.09
N SER A 21 -14.20 1.88 7.04
CA SER A 21 -14.06 0.43 7.09
C SER A 21 -12.61 0.04 6.93
N LEU A 22 -12.19 -0.96 7.68
CA LEU A 22 -10.85 -1.49 7.54
C LEU A 22 -10.84 -2.53 6.45
N LYS A 23 -9.95 -2.34 5.49
CA LYS A 23 -9.80 -3.29 4.39
C LYS A 23 -8.38 -3.80 4.31
N THR A 24 -8.24 -5.01 3.83
CA THR A 24 -6.95 -5.64 3.66
C THR A 24 -6.72 -5.90 2.18
N ILE A 25 -5.57 -5.47 1.69
CA ILE A 25 -5.19 -5.78 0.32
C ILE A 25 -3.81 -6.38 0.29
N LYS A 26 -3.57 -7.18 -0.71
CA LYS A 26 -2.28 -7.79 -0.95
C LYS A 26 -1.84 -7.41 -2.35
N GLY A 27 -0.61 -6.94 -2.47
CA GLY A 27 -0.12 -6.52 -3.75
C GLY A 27 1.36 -6.25 -3.73
N ARG A 28 1.88 -5.92 -4.89
CA ARG A 28 3.30 -5.62 -5.07
C ARG A 28 3.49 -4.12 -5.10
N VAL A 29 4.47 -3.64 -4.38
CA VAL A 29 4.77 -2.21 -4.36
C VAL A 29 5.26 -1.79 -5.74
N SER A 30 4.54 -0.86 -6.35
CA SER A 30 4.89 -0.32 -7.63
C SER A 30 5.62 1.02 -7.49
N LYS A 31 5.11 1.87 -6.62
CA LYS A 31 5.69 3.19 -6.43
C LYS A 31 5.36 3.70 -5.04
N LEU A 32 6.30 4.41 -4.46
CA LEU A 32 6.09 5.10 -3.20
C LEU A 32 6.41 6.57 -3.41
N SER A 33 5.43 7.42 -3.19
CA SER A 33 5.62 8.86 -3.27
C SER A 33 5.54 9.47 -1.88
N ILE A 34 6.68 9.86 -1.35
CA ILE A 34 6.74 10.44 -0.01
C ILE A 34 6.19 11.87 -0.02
N ASN A 35 6.42 12.60 -1.10
CA ASN A 35 5.91 13.97 -1.20
C ASN A 35 4.39 14.01 -1.22
N GLU A 36 3.77 13.08 -1.90
CA GLU A 36 2.32 13.00 -1.98
C GLU A 36 1.74 12.10 -0.92
N GLN A 37 2.61 11.36 -0.24
CA GLN A 37 2.23 10.37 0.78
C GLN A 37 1.24 9.36 0.24
N VAL A 38 1.59 8.81 -0.92
CA VAL A 38 0.77 7.82 -1.60
C VAL A 38 1.61 6.60 -1.90
N LEU A 39 1.03 5.43 -1.65
CA LEU A 39 1.63 4.16 -2.00
C LEU A 39 0.83 3.54 -3.13
N SER A 40 1.52 3.17 -4.20
CA SER A 40 0.89 2.51 -5.33
C SER A 40 1.23 1.02 -5.30
N LEU A 41 0.20 0.21 -5.41
CA LEU A 41 0.33 -1.23 -5.43
C LEU A 41 -0.26 -1.80 -6.71
N ILE A 42 0.28 -2.94 -7.11
CA ILE A 42 -0.28 -3.69 -8.23
C ILE A 42 -0.70 -5.06 -7.70
N ASN A 43 -1.98 -5.38 -7.88
CA ASN A 43 -2.49 -6.66 -7.39
C ASN A 43 -2.27 -7.77 -8.42
N GLU A 44 -2.78 -8.95 -8.12
CA GLU A 44 -2.59 -10.12 -8.97
C GLU A 44 -3.21 -9.94 -10.36
N LYS A 45 -4.21 -9.12 -10.46
CA LYS A 45 -4.87 -8.83 -11.74
C LYS A 45 -4.20 -7.70 -12.48
N GLN A 46 -3.07 -7.24 -11.97
CA GLN A 46 -2.29 -6.13 -12.52
C GLN A 46 -3.06 -4.81 -12.50
N GLU A 47 -3.93 -4.67 -11.52
CA GLU A 47 -4.63 -3.42 -11.30
C GLU A 47 -3.83 -2.53 -10.37
N SER A 48 -3.72 -1.27 -10.74
CA SER A 48 -3.01 -0.28 -9.95
C SER A 48 -3.92 0.27 -8.86
N LEU A 49 -3.41 0.29 -7.63
CA LEU A 49 -4.14 0.81 -6.49
C LEU A 49 -3.31 1.88 -5.82
N SER A 50 -3.93 3.00 -5.49
CA SER A 50 -3.27 4.08 -4.78
C SER A 50 -3.85 4.20 -3.39
N ILE A 51 -3.00 4.18 -2.38
CA ILE A 51 -3.42 4.25 -0.99
C ILE A 51 -2.63 5.35 -0.30
N ARG A 52 -3.33 6.19 0.43
CA ARG A 52 -2.67 7.24 1.20
C ARG A 52 -1.93 6.63 2.38
N LEU A 53 -0.71 7.07 2.61
CA LEU A 53 0.08 6.55 3.72
C LEU A 53 -0.60 6.77 5.06
N SER A 54 -1.31 7.89 5.20
CA SER A 54 -2.02 8.19 6.44
C SER A 54 -3.19 7.25 6.70
N GLY A 55 -3.67 6.58 5.65
CA GLY A 55 -4.76 5.62 5.79
C GLY A 55 -4.29 4.20 6.08
N ILE A 56 -3.00 3.97 6.01
CA ILE A 56 -2.46 2.63 6.27
C ILE A 56 -2.41 2.39 7.77
N ARG A 57 -3.04 1.30 8.20
CA ARG A 57 -3.09 0.94 9.62
C ARG A 57 -2.00 -0.05 9.98
N LYS A 58 -1.73 -0.99 9.09
CA LYS A 58 -0.74 -2.01 9.37
C LYS A 58 -0.14 -2.55 8.08
N ILE A 59 1.14 -2.86 8.14
CA ILE A 59 1.85 -3.50 7.04
C ILE A 59 2.37 -4.84 7.54
N HIS A 60 2.00 -5.88 6.85
CA HIS A 60 2.40 -7.23 7.22
C HIS A 60 3.61 -7.72 6.45
#